data_db82d8e8d0de8075bc8e43933b48cfcb
#
_entry.id   db82d8e8d0de8075bc8e43933b48cfcb
#
_cell.length_a   1.000
_cell.length_b   1.000
_cell.length_c   1.000
_cell.angle_alpha   90.00
_cell.angle_beta   90.00
_cell.angle_gamma   90.00
#
_symmetry.space_group_name_H-M   'P 1'
#
loop_
_entity.id
_entity.type
_entity.pdbx_description
1 polymer ?
#
loop_
_entity_poly.entity_id
_entity_poly.type
_entity_poly.pdbx_seq_one_letter_code
_entity_poly.pdbx_strand_id
1 'polypeptide(L)'
;EPESEDPRVRGSSHTRHGVTYWPLTREGAVGGRHTFKVRISTRRSTPPTELPTHEGQEWMYILSGRLRLVLGERDFIIKPGEAVQFSTWTPHWFGTVDGPVEAIMIFDVHGERLHLHSD
;
A
#
# COMPACT_ATOMS: atom_id res chain seq x y z
N GLU A 1 24.56 21.15 2.57
CA GLU A 1 24.55 19.87 1.87
C GLU A 1 23.73 19.95 0.61
N PRO A 2 24.27 19.50 -0.52
CA PRO A 2 23.49 19.58 -1.76
C PRO A 2 22.16 18.81 -1.67
N GLU A 3 22.16 17.66 -1.05
CA GLU A 3 20.92 16.87 -0.96
C GLU A 3 19.92 17.52 -0.04
N SER A 4 20.34 18.34 0.91
CA SER A 4 19.40 19.03 1.80
C SER A 4 18.79 20.25 1.17
N GLU A 5 19.32 20.70 0.03
CA GLU A 5 18.79 21.86 -0.66
C GLU A 5 17.59 21.52 -1.54
N ASP A 6 17.45 20.27 -1.92
CA ASP A 6 16.33 19.85 -2.75
C ASP A 6 15.49 18.85 -1.97
N PRO A 7 14.33 19.28 -1.47
CA PRO A 7 13.50 18.38 -0.65
C PRO A 7 12.71 17.36 -1.46
N ARG A 8 12.75 17.43 -2.77
CA ARG A 8 11.94 16.51 -3.59
C ARG A 8 12.45 15.09 -3.45
N VAL A 9 11.53 14.16 -3.36
CA VAL A 9 11.83 12.73 -3.33
C VAL A 9 11.71 12.22 -4.75
N ARG A 10 12.79 11.62 -5.26
CA ARG A 10 12.84 11.12 -6.63
C ARG A 10 13.25 9.67 -6.59
N GLY A 11 12.31 8.79 -6.79
CA GLY A 11 12.58 7.37 -6.83
C GLY A 11 11.89 6.76 -8.01
N SER A 12 12.42 5.64 -8.47
CA SER A 12 11.80 4.89 -9.55
C SER A 12 10.58 4.15 -9.03
N SER A 13 9.55 4.09 -9.85
CA SER A 13 8.40 3.26 -9.52
C SER A 13 8.74 1.80 -9.78
N HIS A 14 8.01 0.92 -9.14
CA HIS A 14 8.09 -0.50 -9.43
C HIS A 14 6.68 -1.09 -9.35
N THR A 15 6.46 -2.15 -10.11
CA THR A 15 5.14 -2.78 -10.20
C THR A 15 5.27 -4.22 -9.76
N ARG A 16 4.32 -4.67 -8.94
CA ARG A 16 4.31 -6.02 -8.41
C ARG A 16 2.86 -6.43 -8.12
N HIS A 17 2.45 -7.55 -8.69
CA HIS A 17 1.12 -8.12 -8.44
C HIS A 17 -0.02 -7.13 -8.69
N GLY A 18 0.10 -6.37 -9.78
CA GLY A 18 -0.94 -5.42 -10.18
C GLY A 18 -0.91 -4.10 -9.43
N VAL A 19 0.10 -3.86 -8.61
CA VAL A 19 0.24 -2.60 -7.87
C VAL A 19 1.52 -1.91 -8.29
N THR A 20 1.42 -0.65 -8.68
CA THR A 20 2.58 0.17 -8.96
C THR A 20 2.81 1.10 -7.77
N TYR A 21 4.05 1.15 -7.31
CA TYR A 21 4.47 1.91 -6.13
C TYR A 21 5.41 3.01 -6.54
N TRP A 22 5.14 4.23 -6.09
CA TRP A 22 6.05 5.38 -6.22
C TRP A 22 6.46 5.80 -4.82
N PRO A 23 7.76 5.78 -4.47
CA PRO A 23 8.18 6.18 -3.13
C PRO A 23 7.97 7.68 -2.92
N LEU A 24 7.46 8.03 -1.76
CA LEU A 24 7.26 9.41 -1.36
C LEU A 24 8.18 9.81 -0.20
N THR A 25 8.93 8.86 0.34
CA THR A 25 9.94 9.11 1.36
C THR A 25 11.27 8.55 0.87
N ARG A 26 12.35 9.14 1.36
CA ARG A 26 13.67 8.65 0.99
C ARG A 26 13.95 7.33 1.66
N GLU A 27 14.75 6.53 1.00
CA GLU A 27 15.23 5.27 1.53
C GLU A 27 15.99 5.54 2.83
N GLY A 28 15.78 4.72 3.84
CA GLY A 28 16.43 4.89 5.12
C GLY A 28 15.82 5.97 5.99
N ALA A 29 14.58 6.34 5.73
CA ALA A 29 13.91 7.39 6.49
C ALA A 29 13.87 7.04 7.97
N VAL A 30 14.06 8.09 8.79
CA VAL A 30 14.02 7.93 10.24
C VAL A 30 12.60 7.66 10.69
N GLY A 31 12.47 6.83 11.72
CA GLY A 31 11.16 6.52 12.28
C GLY A 31 10.53 5.27 11.73
N GLY A 32 11.15 4.66 10.73
CA GLY A 32 10.73 3.36 10.26
C GLY A 32 9.45 3.33 9.47
N ARG A 33 9.00 4.47 8.98
CA ARG A 33 7.79 4.52 8.17
C ARG A 33 8.13 4.90 6.75
N HIS A 34 7.48 4.23 5.82
CA HIS A 34 7.67 4.46 4.40
C HIS A 34 6.32 4.76 3.78
N THR A 35 6.30 5.78 2.93
CA THR A 35 5.08 6.25 2.31
C THR A 35 5.20 6.09 0.81
N PHE A 36 4.15 5.58 0.20
CA PHE A 36 4.09 5.38 -1.25
C PHE A 36 2.80 5.94 -1.80
N LYS A 37 2.87 6.48 -3.01
CA LYS A 37 1.67 6.56 -3.82
C LYS A 37 1.55 5.22 -4.53
N VAL A 38 0.35 4.67 -4.59
CA VAL A 38 0.13 3.39 -5.26
C VAL A 38 -0.99 3.53 -6.28
N ARG A 39 -0.87 2.76 -7.35
CA ARG A 39 -1.93 2.59 -8.32
C ARG A 39 -2.21 1.10 -8.44
N ILE A 40 -3.45 0.72 -8.23
CA ILE A 40 -3.88 -0.67 -8.27
C ILE A 40 -4.63 -0.88 -9.57
N SER A 41 -4.13 -1.79 -10.40
CA SER A 41 -4.71 -2.04 -11.71
C SER A 41 -5.93 -2.93 -11.59
N THR A 42 -6.78 -2.91 -12.61
CA THR A 42 -7.98 -3.72 -12.65
C THR A 42 -7.69 -5.22 -12.68
N ARG A 43 -6.44 -5.61 -12.94
CA ARG A 43 -6.05 -7.02 -12.88
C ARG A 43 -6.11 -7.56 -11.47
N ARG A 44 -6.03 -6.69 -10.47
CA ARG A 44 -6.05 -7.10 -9.07
C ARG A 44 -7.46 -6.97 -8.53
N SER A 45 -8.37 -7.80 -9.06
CA SER A 45 -9.79 -7.71 -8.70
C SER A 45 -10.30 -8.94 -7.96
N THR A 46 -9.51 -9.99 -7.85
CA THR A 46 -9.92 -11.24 -7.20
C THR A 46 -8.92 -11.60 -6.13
N PRO A 47 -9.36 -11.78 -4.88
CA PRO A 47 -8.41 -12.15 -3.82
C PRO A 47 -7.92 -13.58 -3.99
N PRO A 48 -6.72 -13.88 -3.49
CA PRO A 48 -6.23 -15.24 -3.50
C PRO A 48 -7.03 -16.10 -2.51
N THR A 49 -6.92 -17.42 -2.66
CA THR A 49 -7.60 -18.37 -1.76
C THR A 49 -7.08 -18.22 -0.34
N GLU A 50 -5.79 -17.97 -0.18
CA GLU A 50 -5.20 -17.77 1.13
C GLU A 50 -4.72 -16.34 1.24
N LEU A 51 -5.17 -15.64 2.27
CA LEU A 51 -4.78 -14.25 2.47
C LEU A 51 -3.46 -14.21 3.23
N PRO A 52 -2.52 -13.35 2.81
CA PRO A 52 -1.25 -13.24 3.52
C PRO A 52 -1.41 -12.57 4.88
N THR A 53 -0.48 -12.86 5.76
CA THR A 53 -0.35 -12.15 7.03
C THR A 53 1.13 -11.91 7.30
N HIS A 54 1.43 -10.81 7.98
CA HIS A 54 2.78 -10.51 8.41
C HIS A 54 2.71 -9.45 9.51
N GLU A 55 3.82 -9.26 10.19
CA GLU A 55 3.87 -8.30 11.28
C GLU A 55 3.88 -6.89 10.74
N GLY A 56 3.17 -5.97 11.40
CA GLY A 56 3.21 -4.56 11.08
C GLY A 56 1.85 -3.92 11.00
N GLN A 57 1.85 -2.68 10.57
CA GLN A 57 0.66 -1.86 10.40
C GLN A 57 0.66 -1.26 9.01
N GLU A 58 -0.51 -1.12 8.44
CA GLU A 58 -0.69 -0.48 7.15
C GLU A 58 -1.78 0.56 7.23
N TRP A 59 -1.55 1.69 6.56
CA TRP A 59 -2.54 2.76 6.41
C TRP A 59 -2.72 3.03 4.94
N MET A 60 -3.95 3.33 4.53
CA MET A 60 -4.20 3.75 3.15
C MET A 60 -5.19 4.90 3.16
N TYR A 61 -4.96 5.86 2.28
CA TYR A 61 -5.89 6.96 2.04
C TYR A 61 -6.24 6.93 0.54
N ILE A 62 -7.53 6.83 0.23
CA ILE A 62 -7.96 6.60 -1.15
C ILE A 62 -8.12 7.93 -1.88
N LEU A 63 -7.41 8.07 -3.00
CA LEU A 63 -7.44 9.29 -3.81
C LEU A 63 -8.49 9.18 -4.91
N SER A 64 -8.57 8.03 -5.57
CA SER A 64 -9.53 7.83 -6.65
C SER A 64 -9.84 6.35 -6.79
N GLY A 65 -11.01 6.05 -7.35
CA GLY A 65 -11.47 4.67 -7.52
C GLY A 65 -12.05 4.11 -6.24
N ARG A 66 -12.50 2.88 -6.31
CA ARG A 66 -13.08 2.18 -5.15
C ARG A 66 -12.18 1.00 -4.81
N LEU A 67 -11.61 1.05 -3.61
CA LEU A 67 -10.74 -0.01 -3.13
C LEU A 67 -11.57 -1.11 -2.52
N ARG A 68 -11.24 -2.35 -2.85
CA ARG A 68 -11.78 -3.50 -2.13
C ARG A 68 -10.74 -3.93 -1.11
N LEU A 69 -11.14 -4.02 0.14
CA LEU A 69 -10.25 -4.41 1.23
C LEU A 69 -10.87 -5.59 1.94
N VAL A 70 -10.13 -6.71 1.96
CA VAL A 70 -10.56 -7.94 2.63
C VAL A 70 -9.71 -8.10 3.87
N LEU A 71 -10.35 -8.18 5.03
CA LEU A 71 -9.70 -8.38 6.33
C LEU A 71 -10.36 -9.56 7.00
N GLY A 72 -9.64 -10.70 7.04
CA GLY A 72 -10.22 -11.93 7.55
C GLY A 72 -11.43 -12.32 6.73
N GLU A 73 -12.59 -12.40 7.38
CA GLU A 73 -13.84 -12.76 6.70
C GLU A 73 -14.66 -11.54 6.31
N ARG A 74 -14.12 -10.35 6.51
CA ARG A 74 -14.85 -9.11 6.24
C ARG A 74 -14.35 -8.49 4.94
N ASP A 75 -15.26 -7.89 4.20
CA ASP A 75 -15.02 -7.36 2.87
C ASP A 75 -15.56 -5.94 2.84
N PHE A 76 -14.70 -4.98 2.54
CA PHE A 76 -15.03 -3.57 2.58
C PHE A 76 -14.82 -2.93 1.22
N ILE A 77 -15.63 -1.93 0.92
CA ILE A 77 -15.38 -1.02 -0.20
C ILE A 77 -15.04 0.34 0.39
N ILE A 78 -13.87 0.83 0.06
CA ILE A 78 -13.35 2.10 0.58
C ILE A 78 -13.36 3.11 -0.57
N LYS A 79 -13.96 4.26 -0.31
CA LYS A 79 -14.21 5.28 -1.34
C LYS A 79 -13.17 6.39 -1.26
N PRO A 80 -13.04 7.20 -2.33
CA PRO A 80 -12.12 8.34 -2.28
C PRO A 80 -12.40 9.22 -1.08
N GLY A 81 -11.35 9.69 -0.43
CA GLY A 81 -11.44 10.50 0.76
C GLY A 81 -11.53 9.72 2.05
N GLU A 82 -11.65 8.41 1.97
CA GLU A 82 -11.70 7.57 3.16
C GLU A 82 -10.32 6.97 3.44
N ALA A 83 -10.04 6.75 4.70
CA ALA A 83 -8.79 6.16 5.14
C ALA A 83 -9.06 4.88 5.91
N VAL A 84 -8.09 3.95 5.85
CA VAL A 84 -8.16 2.72 6.63
C VAL A 84 -6.82 2.50 7.31
N GLN A 85 -6.88 1.80 8.43
CA GLN A 85 -5.69 1.36 9.16
C GLN A 85 -5.97 -0.04 9.66
N PHE A 86 -5.01 -0.93 9.48
CA PHE A 86 -5.20 -2.29 9.97
C PHE A 86 -3.86 -2.93 10.30
N SER A 87 -3.91 -3.90 11.20
CA SER A 87 -2.76 -4.71 11.54
C SER A 87 -2.59 -5.75 10.44
N THR A 88 -1.37 -5.88 9.94
CA THR A 88 -1.09 -6.86 8.89
C THR A 88 -1.02 -8.30 9.45
N TRP A 89 -1.12 -8.47 10.76
CA TRP A 89 -1.36 -9.79 11.34
C TRP A 89 -2.73 -10.34 10.98
N THR A 90 -3.70 -9.46 10.73
CA THR A 90 -4.99 -9.89 10.21
C THR A 90 -4.79 -10.35 8.78
N PRO A 91 -5.26 -11.53 8.40
CA PRO A 91 -5.17 -11.95 6.98
C PRO A 91 -5.82 -10.90 6.11
N HIS A 92 -5.13 -10.44 5.09
CA HIS A 92 -5.55 -9.24 4.38
C HIS A 92 -5.23 -9.30 2.90
N TRP A 93 -6.00 -8.55 2.12
CA TRP A 93 -5.77 -8.36 0.70
C TRP A 93 -6.51 -7.09 0.27
N PHE A 94 -5.95 -6.36 -0.66
CA PHE A 94 -6.66 -5.24 -1.26
C PHE A 94 -6.58 -5.32 -2.79
N GLY A 95 -7.59 -4.74 -3.43
CA GLY A 95 -7.65 -4.72 -4.87
C GLY A 95 -8.69 -3.72 -5.34
N THR A 96 -9.20 -3.93 -6.54
CA THR A 96 -10.17 -3.01 -7.14
C THR A 96 -11.55 -3.64 -7.22
N VAL A 97 -12.54 -2.78 -7.28
CA VAL A 97 -13.92 -3.22 -7.50
C VAL A 97 -14.23 -3.21 -9.00
N ASP A 98 -14.05 -2.06 -9.65
CA ASP A 98 -14.51 -1.89 -11.03
C ASP A 98 -13.63 -0.97 -11.86
N GLY A 99 -12.50 -0.54 -11.37
CA GLY A 99 -11.60 0.31 -12.12
C GLY A 99 -10.32 0.50 -11.34
N PRO A 100 -9.35 1.23 -11.89
CA PRO A 100 -8.09 1.42 -11.16
C PRO A 100 -8.32 2.26 -9.92
N VAL A 101 -7.46 2.04 -8.92
CA VAL A 101 -7.53 2.77 -7.65
C VAL A 101 -6.19 3.46 -7.45
N GLU A 102 -6.22 4.71 -6.98
CA GLU A 102 -5.03 5.42 -6.55
C GLU A 102 -5.15 5.75 -5.09
N ALA A 103 -4.06 5.56 -4.34
CA ALA A 103 -4.06 5.74 -2.91
C ALA A 103 -2.68 6.15 -2.42
N ILE A 104 -2.64 6.71 -1.23
CA ILE A 104 -1.41 6.87 -0.47
C ILE A 104 -1.36 5.71 0.51
N MET A 105 -0.21 5.06 0.60
CA MET A 105 -0.02 3.89 1.45
C MET A 105 1.16 4.12 2.37
N ILE A 106 1.00 3.77 3.62
CA ILE A 106 2.04 3.95 4.64
C ILE A 106 2.26 2.60 5.31
N PHE A 107 3.52 2.20 5.39
CA PHE A 107 3.93 1.00 6.12
C PHE A 107 4.85 1.40 7.26
N ASP A 108 4.82 0.65 8.35
CA ASP A 108 5.95 0.72 9.28
C ASP A 108 7.07 -0.17 8.74
N VAL A 109 8.23 -0.11 9.39
CA VAL A 109 9.42 -0.80 8.90
C VAL A 109 9.20 -2.31 8.82
N HIS A 110 8.55 -2.89 9.83
CA HIS A 110 8.33 -4.34 9.85
C HIS A 110 7.39 -4.78 8.76
N GLY A 111 6.29 -4.05 8.58
CA GLY A 111 5.32 -4.39 7.56
C GLY A 111 5.92 -4.29 6.17
N GLU A 112 6.69 -3.27 5.90
CA GLU A 112 7.33 -3.10 4.62
C GLU A 112 8.30 -4.23 4.32
N ARG A 113 9.15 -4.57 5.29
CA ARG A 113 10.16 -5.60 5.08
C ARG A 113 9.54 -6.94 4.75
N LEU A 114 8.53 -7.34 5.52
CA LEU A 114 7.88 -8.61 5.28
C LEU A 114 7.09 -8.60 3.97
N HIS A 115 6.49 -7.47 3.64
CA HIS A 115 5.74 -7.31 2.40
C HIS A 115 6.66 -7.50 1.20
N LEU A 116 7.85 -6.96 1.24
CA LEU A 116 8.82 -7.10 0.15
C LEU A 116 9.30 -8.54 0.01
N HIS A 117 9.39 -9.28 1.10
CA HIS A 117 9.88 -10.66 1.06
C HIS A 117 8.80 -11.66 0.72
N SER A 118 7.55 -11.36 1.01
CA SER A 118 6.47 -12.32 0.81
C SER A 118 5.98 -12.38 -0.62
N ASP A 119 6.47 -11.52 -1.46
CA ASP A 119 6.12 -11.55 -2.86
C ASP A 119 7.08 -12.39 -3.64
#